data_94e07d350fdf273375d95f55b3326c7f
#
_entry.id   94e07d350fdf273375d95f55b3326c7f
#
_cell.length_a   1.000
_cell.length_b   1.000
_cell.length_c   1.000
_cell.angle_alpha   90.00
_cell.angle_beta   90.00
_cell.angle_gamma   90.00
#
_symmetry.space_group_name_H-M   'P 1'
#
loop_
_entity.id
_entity.type
_entity.pdbx_description
1 polymer ?
#
loop_
_entity_poly.entity_id
_entity_poly.type
_entity_poly.pdbx_seq_one_letter_code
_entity_poly.pdbx_strand_id
1 'polypeptide(L)'
;DFDFVIPMDGDGEDRPTELGPLLCKAYENPTIAITGNRVKRSEGFFFKFCYLFHKCLTYIFTGQSIKFGNYSCLPKNIVTKMVNEPATWSSFSGALSKVSNVRFSIPSIRGSRYFGPSQMNFINLLKHSLSIIAVFKKVLLIRSAIFLIFYLFFIIEYLSVIMLIPFFFVLVMMILVLQLSRRENISELNNSLEN
;
A
#
# COMPACT_ATOMS: atom_id res chain seq x y z
N ASP A 1 -18.53 -7.08 20.63
CA ASP A 1 -17.19 -7.63 20.89
C ASP A 1 -16.80 -8.58 19.77
N PHE A 2 -15.53 -8.60 19.39
CA PHE A 2 -15.01 -9.43 18.30
C PHE A 2 -13.54 -9.78 18.56
N ASP A 3 -13.07 -10.91 18.02
CA ASP A 3 -11.67 -11.32 18.09
C ASP A 3 -10.90 -10.87 16.84
N PHE A 4 -11.55 -11.00 15.67
CA PHE A 4 -10.95 -10.69 14.37
C PHE A 4 -11.91 -9.91 13.48
N VAL A 5 -11.34 -9.10 12.57
CA VAL A 5 -12.03 -8.44 11.47
C VAL A 5 -11.38 -8.87 10.15
N ILE A 6 -12.20 -9.24 9.17
CA ILE A 6 -11.75 -9.63 7.83
C ILE A 6 -12.42 -8.71 6.80
N PRO A 7 -11.72 -7.64 6.34
CA PRO A 7 -12.20 -6.88 5.19
C PRO A 7 -12.14 -7.74 3.93
N MET A 8 -13.23 -7.74 3.17
CA MET A 8 -13.38 -8.58 1.99
C MET A 8 -14.16 -7.82 0.91
N ASP A 9 -13.67 -7.84 -0.33
CA ASP A 9 -14.35 -7.22 -1.46
C ASP A 9 -15.58 -8.06 -1.85
N GLY A 10 -16.75 -7.41 -1.98
CA GLY A 10 -18.03 -8.09 -2.27
C GLY A 10 -18.25 -8.44 -3.76
N ASP A 11 -17.24 -8.25 -4.61
CA ASP A 11 -17.34 -8.46 -6.07
C ASP A 11 -17.04 -9.91 -6.52
N GLY A 12 -16.70 -10.80 -5.59
CA GLY A 12 -16.36 -12.20 -5.83
C GLY A 12 -14.88 -12.46 -6.07
N GLU A 13 -14.04 -11.42 -6.14
CA GLU A 13 -12.60 -11.60 -6.31
C GLU A 13 -11.94 -12.15 -5.06
N ASP A 14 -12.39 -11.73 -3.87
CA ASP A 14 -12.00 -12.33 -2.60
C ASP A 14 -12.93 -13.52 -2.33
N ARG A 15 -12.36 -14.72 -2.25
CA ARG A 15 -13.13 -15.97 -2.24
C ARG A 15 -13.51 -16.37 -0.81
N PRO A 16 -14.81 -16.58 -0.50
CA PRO A 16 -15.24 -17.07 0.81
C PRO A 16 -14.60 -18.42 1.20
N THR A 17 -14.26 -19.25 0.24
CA THR A 17 -13.60 -20.55 0.48
C THR A 17 -12.21 -20.44 1.12
N GLU A 18 -11.59 -19.26 1.06
CA GLU A 18 -10.28 -19.00 1.66
C GLU A 18 -10.35 -18.46 3.10
N LEU A 19 -11.58 -18.19 3.61
CA LEU A 19 -11.78 -17.73 4.99
C LEU A 19 -11.29 -18.76 6.03
N GLY A 20 -11.55 -20.05 5.80
CA GLY A 20 -11.12 -21.10 6.70
C GLY A 20 -9.62 -21.11 6.97
N PRO A 21 -8.77 -21.23 5.95
CA PRO A 21 -7.31 -21.14 6.09
C PRO A 21 -6.82 -19.85 6.72
N LEU A 22 -7.47 -18.70 6.40
CA LEU A 22 -7.12 -17.40 6.94
C LEU A 22 -7.38 -17.34 8.46
N LEU A 23 -8.56 -17.82 8.89
CA LEU A 23 -8.96 -17.89 10.30
C LEU A 23 -8.10 -18.90 11.07
N CYS A 24 -7.87 -20.11 10.53
CA CYS A 24 -7.01 -21.09 11.20
C CYS A 24 -5.64 -20.50 11.52
N LYS A 25 -5.03 -19.79 10.54
CA LYS A 25 -3.75 -19.14 10.75
C LYS A 25 -3.81 -17.99 11.76
N ALA A 26 -4.95 -17.27 11.83
CA ALA A 26 -5.16 -16.20 12.79
C ALA A 26 -5.31 -16.75 14.23
N TYR A 27 -6.02 -17.86 14.43
CA TYR A 27 -6.12 -18.50 15.74
C TYR A 27 -4.79 -19.05 16.26
N GLU A 28 -3.92 -19.54 15.36
CA GLU A 28 -2.55 -19.90 15.71
C GLU A 28 -1.70 -18.69 16.15
N ASN A 29 -2.06 -17.47 15.70
CA ASN A 29 -1.32 -16.25 15.90
C ASN A 29 -2.25 -15.08 16.28
N PRO A 30 -2.88 -15.09 17.46
CA PRO A 30 -4.00 -14.22 17.79
C PRO A 30 -3.65 -12.72 17.92
N THR A 31 -2.38 -12.36 17.87
CA THR A 31 -1.93 -10.96 17.96
C THR A 31 -1.30 -10.44 16.66
N ILE A 32 -1.20 -11.28 15.63
CA ILE A 32 -0.49 -10.98 14.37
C ILE A 32 -1.50 -10.91 13.21
N ALA A 33 -1.39 -9.89 12.37
CA ALA A 33 -2.21 -9.78 11.17
C ALA A 33 -1.83 -10.86 10.14
N ILE A 34 -2.83 -11.55 9.58
CA ILE A 34 -2.68 -12.54 8.52
C ILE A 34 -3.17 -11.92 7.21
N THR A 35 -2.35 -11.91 6.16
CA THR A 35 -2.67 -11.31 4.87
C THR A 35 -2.78 -12.35 3.77
N GLY A 36 -3.78 -12.20 2.89
CA GLY A 36 -3.88 -12.99 1.66
C GLY A 36 -2.89 -12.49 0.61
N ASN A 37 -1.87 -13.30 0.30
CA ASN A 37 -0.89 -12.98 -0.72
C ASN A 37 -1.30 -13.55 -2.06
N ARG A 38 -1.57 -12.71 -3.04
CA ARG A 38 -2.07 -13.10 -4.38
C ARG A 38 -0.99 -13.86 -5.16
N VAL A 39 -1.20 -15.16 -5.38
CA VAL A 39 -0.23 -16.07 -6.02
C VAL A 39 -0.40 -16.14 -7.54
N LYS A 40 -1.62 -15.95 -8.07
CA LYS A 40 -1.91 -15.94 -9.51
C LYS A 40 -2.44 -14.57 -9.94
N ARG A 41 -1.82 -14.04 -11.00
CA ARG A 41 -2.26 -12.83 -11.69
C ARG A 41 -2.55 -13.20 -13.15
N SER A 42 -3.79 -13.04 -13.56
CA SER A 42 -4.25 -13.21 -14.94
C SER A 42 -4.01 -11.97 -15.81
N GLU A 43 -3.38 -10.94 -15.25
CA GLU A 43 -3.18 -9.65 -15.91
C GLU A 43 -2.14 -9.72 -17.03
N GLY A 44 -2.35 -8.94 -18.10
CA GLY A 44 -1.45 -8.86 -19.25
C GLY A 44 -0.03 -8.36 -18.88
N PHE A 45 0.92 -8.50 -19.81
CA PHE A 45 2.33 -8.17 -19.64
C PHE A 45 2.53 -6.72 -19.16
N PHE A 46 1.79 -5.76 -19.72
CA PHE A 46 1.87 -4.34 -19.34
C PHE A 46 1.55 -4.10 -17.86
N PHE A 47 0.47 -4.72 -17.34
CA PHE A 47 0.11 -4.59 -15.92
C PHE A 47 1.14 -5.25 -14.99
N LYS A 48 1.72 -6.37 -15.41
CA LYS A 48 2.82 -7.01 -14.66
C LYS A 48 4.05 -6.09 -14.57
N PHE A 49 4.39 -5.41 -15.67
CA PHE A 49 5.48 -4.44 -15.69
C PHE A 49 5.19 -3.24 -14.77
N CYS A 50 4.00 -2.64 -14.88
CA CYS A 50 3.58 -1.53 -14.01
C CYS A 50 3.60 -1.92 -12.53
N TYR A 51 3.19 -3.14 -12.21
CA TYR A 51 3.24 -3.65 -10.86
C TYR A 51 4.68 -3.83 -10.34
N LEU A 52 5.57 -4.38 -11.16
CA LEU A 52 6.98 -4.52 -10.80
C LEU A 52 7.62 -3.15 -10.58
N PHE A 53 7.35 -2.20 -11.47
CA PHE A 53 7.82 -0.82 -11.38
C PHE A 53 7.32 -0.14 -10.09
N HIS A 54 6.00 -0.24 -9.81
CA HIS A 54 5.43 0.25 -8.55
C HIS A 54 6.10 -0.37 -7.31
N LYS A 55 6.30 -1.68 -7.31
CA LYS A 55 6.96 -2.39 -6.21
C LYS A 55 8.39 -1.91 -5.99
N CYS A 56 9.12 -1.68 -7.07
CA CYS A 56 10.47 -1.15 -7.05
C CYS A 56 10.48 0.28 -6.48
N LEU A 57 9.62 1.17 -6.98
CA LEU A 57 9.47 2.53 -6.45
C LEU A 57 9.09 2.54 -4.97
N THR A 58 8.11 1.73 -4.57
CA THR A 58 7.70 1.63 -3.16
C THR A 58 8.88 1.24 -2.29
N TYR A 59 9.66 0.24 -2.69
CA TYR A 59 10.84 -0.20 -1.94
C TYR A 59 11.93 0.87 -1.89
N ILE A 60 12.27 1.50 -3.01
CA ILE A 60 13.30 2.55 -3.07
C ILE A 60 12.92 3.73 -2.16
N PHE A 61 11.71 4.25 -2.30
CA PHE A 61 11.29 5.44 -1.59
C PHE A 61 10.92 5.19 -0.13
N THR A 62 10.38 4.01 0.21
CA THR A 62 9.83 3.76 1.55
C THR A 62 10.53 2.65 2.32
N GLY A 63 11.28 1.78 1.64
CA GLY A 63 11.84 0.56 2.22
C GLY A 63 10.82 -0.55 2.47
N GLN A 64 9.56 -0.37 2.03
CA GLN A 64 8.47 -1.32 2.28
C GLN A 64 8.25 -2.25 1.10
N SER A 65 8.03 -3.54 1.40
CA SER A 65 7.65 -4.55 0.41
C SER A 65 6.21 -5.01 0.69
N ILE A 66 5.24 -4.35 0.02
CA ILE A 66 3.81 -4.63 0.20
C ILE A 66 3.33 -5.53 -0.95
N LYS A 67 2.85 -6.74 -0.61
CA LYS A 67 2.44 -7.76 -1.59
C LYS A 67 0.98 -8.20 -1.42
N PHE A 68 0.24 -7.55 -0.53
CA PHE A 68 -1.14 -7.88 -0.17
C PHE A 68 -2.08 -6.70 -0.46
N GLY A 69 -3.36 -6.98 -0.60
CA GLY A 69 -4.44 -6.00 -0.72
C GLY A 69 -5.22 -5.85 0.59
N ASN A 70 -6.56 -5.72 0.47
CA ASN A 70 -7.44 -5.57 1.62
C ASN A 70 -7.72 -6.90 2.31
N TYR A 71 -7.73 -8.02 1.56
CA TYR A 71 -8.07 -9.34 2.07
C TYR A 71 -7.06 -9.80 3.13
N SER A 72 -7.46 -9.70 4.38
CA SER A 72 -6.60 -9.99 5.54
C SER A 72 -7.47 -10.27 6.77
N CYS A 73 -6.93 -11.01 7.73
CA CYS A 73 -7.53 -11.23 9.04
C CYS A 73 -6.76 -10.42 10.08
N LEU A 74 -7.46 -9.48 10.70
CA LEU A 74 -6.88 -8.51 11.63
C LEU A 74 -7.37 -8.82 13.05
N PRO A 75 -6.49 -9.11 13.99
CA PRO A 75 -6.86 -9.23 15.40
C PRO A 75 -7.21 -7.87 16.00
N LYS A 76 -8.01 -7.87 17.07
CA LYS A 76 -8.54 -6.68 17.74
C LYS A 76 -7.49 -5.61 18.03
N ASN A 77 -6.30 -6.01 18.50
CA ASN A 77 -5.20 -5.09 18.78
C ASN A 77 -4.67 -4.35 17.53
N ILE A 78 -4.71 -4.97 16.37
CA ILE A 78 -4.34 -4.35 15.09
C ILE A 78 -5.48 -3.47 14.56
N VAL A 79 -6.73 -3.94 14.67
CA VAL A 79 -7.92 -3.15 14.29
C VAL A 79 -7.93 -1.82 15.05
N THR A 80 -7.73 -1.84 16.37
CA THR A 80 -7.66 -0.63 17.19
C THR A 80 -6.59 0.35 16.70
N LYS A 81 -5.41 -0.14 16.32
CA LYS A 81 -4.36 0.70 15.73
C LYS A 81 -4.76 1.26 14.37
N MET A 82 -5.39 0.45 13.51
CA MET A 82 -5.82 0.86 12.18
C MET A 82 -6.91 1.94 12.22
N VAL A 83 -7.89 1.81 13.12
CA VAL A 83 -8.98 2.78 13.30
C VAL A 83 -8.43 4.15 13.73
N ASN A 84 -7.39 4.18 14.54
CA ASN A 84 -6.75 5.42 15.02
C ASN A 84 -5.65 5.94 14.07
N GLU A 85 -5.37 5.26 12.95
CA GLU A 85 -4.32 5.67 12.00
C GLU A 85 -4.93 6.43 10.82
N PRO A 86 -4.68 7.75 10.67
CA PRO A 86 -5.25 8.55 9.59
C PRO A 86 -4.89 8.03 8.19
N ALA A 87 -3.74 7.36 8.05
CA ALA A 87 -3.32 6.77 6.78
C ALA A 87 -4.26 5.67 6.28
N THR A 88 -5.13 5.10 7.13
CA THR A 88 -6.16 4.12 6.76
C THR A 88 -7.12 4.70 5.72
N TRP A 89 -7.42 6.00 5.78
CA TRP A 89 -8.23 6.72 4.79
C TRP A 89 -7.55 6.85 3.42
N SER A 90 -6.22 6.83 3.40
CA SER A 90 -5.44 6.93 2.16
C SER A 90 -5.18 5.56 1.52
N SER A 91 -4.75 4.58 2.32
CA SER A 91 -4.40 3.24 1.84
C SER A 91 -4.45 2.22 2.96
N PHE A 92 -5.36 1.25 2.88
CA PHE A 92 -5.46 0.14 3.83
C PHE A 92 -4.14 -0.64 3.95
N SER A 93 -3.60 -1.13 2.83
CA SER A 93 -2.37 -1.94 2.84
C SER A 93 -1.14 -1.15 3.31
N GLY A 94 -1.09 0.14 2.97
CA GLY A 94 -0.07 1.07 3.48
C GLY A 94 -0.17 1.26 4.99
N ALA A 95 -1.38 1.56 5.50
CA ALA A 95 -1.62 1.75 6.92
C ALA A 95 -1.34 0.48 7.72
N LEU A 96 -1.82 -0.68 7.26
CA LEU A 96 -1.50 -1.96 7.90
C LEU A 96 0.01 -2.22 7.96
N SER A 97 0.75 -1.85 6.91
CA SER A 97 2.21 -1.96 6.90
C SER A 97 2.88 -1.00 7.88
N LYS A 98 2.26 0.14 8.17
CA LYS A 98 2.75 1.14 9.13
C LYS A 98 2.49 0.73 10.57
N VAL A 99 1.30 0.18 10.88
CA VAL A 99 0.92 -0.17 12.26
C VAL A 99 1.37 -1.56 12.70
N SER A 100 1.67 -2.45 11.76
CA SER A 100 2.09 -3.84 12.03
C SER A 100 3.33 -4.20 11.22
N ASN A 101 4.48 -4.27 11.90
CA ASN A 101 5.74 -4.65 11.28
C ASN A 101 5.83 -6.15 11.02
N VAL A 102 5.22 -6.98 11.89
CA VAL A 102 5.18 -8.43 11.75
C VAL A 102 3.81 -8.84 11.23
N ARG A 103 3.81 -9.53 10.10
CA ARG A 103 2.61 -10.07 9.45
C ARG A 103 2.93 -11.43 8.88
N PHE A 104 1.99 -12.36 8.99
CA PHE A 104 2.07 -13.59 8.23
C PHE A 104 1.21 -13.48 6.97
N SER A 105 1.55 -14.28 5.98
CA SER A 105 0.80 -14.34 4.73
C SER A 105 0.47 -15.77 4.37
N ILE A 106 -0.73 -15.96 3.84
CA ILE A 106 -1.13 -17.22 3.20
C ILE A 106 -1.29 -17.00 1.69
N PRO A 107 -1.06 -18.02 0.88
CA PRO A 107 -1.37 -17.96 -0.55
C PRO A 107 -2.87 -17.73 -0.74
N SER A 108 -3.22 -16.76 -1.59
CA SER A 108 -4.61 -16.46 -1.95
C SER A 108 -4.77 -16.48 -3.47
N ILE A 109 -5.85 -17.12 -3.94
CA ILE A 109 -6.20 -17.19 -5.37
C ILE A 109 -7.40 -16.28 -5.60
N ARG A 110 -7.21 -15.25 -6.43
CA ARG A 110 -8.27 -14.33 -6.78
C ARG A 110 -9.35 -15.04 -7.59
N GLY A 111 -10.61 -14.89 -7.18
CA GLY A 111 -11.78 -15.35 -7.92
C GLY A 111 -12.04 -14.52 -9.18
N SER A 112 -13.06 -14.92 -9.93
CA SER A 112 -13.63 -14.11 -11.00
C SER A 112 -14.70 -13.19 -10.43
N ARG A 113 -14.82 -11.98 -10.99
CA ARG A 113 -15.90 -11.06 -10.61
C ARG A 113 -17.25 -11.62 -10.98
N TYR A 114 -18.22 -11.39 -10.10
CA TYR A 114 -19.61 -11.78 -10.36
C TYR A 114 -20.26 -10.88 -11.41
N PHE A 115 -19.92 -9.57 -11.41
CA PHE A 115 -20.55 -8.58 -12.28
C PHE A 115 -19.53 -7.61 -12.86
N GLY A 116 -19.62 -7.38 -14.15
CA GLY A 116 -18.92 -6.32 -14.91
C GLY A 116 -17.40 -6.41 -14.96
N PRO A 117 -16.78 -5.56 -15.79
CA PRO A 117 -15.33 -5.45 -15.89
C PRO A 117 -14.73 -4.69 -14.71
N SER A 118 -13.42 -4.79 -14.54
CA SER A 118 -12.69 -3.99 -13.54
C SER A 118 -12.86 -2.49 -13.81
N GLN A 119 -13.26 -1.74 -12.78
CA GLN A 119 -13.32 -0.28 -12.80
C GLN A 119 -11.93 0.38 -12.64
N MET A 120 -10.88 -0.43 -12.47
CA MET A 120 -9.51 0.03 -12.28
C MET A 120 -8.88 0.39 -13.63
N ASN A 121 -8.88 1.66 -13.99
CA ASN A 121 -8.09 2.18 -15.10
C ASN A 121 -6.64 2.49 -14.68
N PHE A 122 -5.77 2.77 -15.64
CA PHE A 122 -4.35 3.04 -15.39
C PHE A 122 -4.12 4.21 -14.42
N ILE A 123 -4.89 5.30 -14.55
CA ILE A 123 -4.76 6.48 -13.68
C ILE A 123 -5.15 6.13 -12.24
N ASN A 124 -6.23 5.38 -12.05
CA ASN A 124 -6.65 4.93 -10.72
C ASN A 124 -5.64 3.96 -10.10
N LEU A 125 -5.04 3.09 -10.91
CA LEU A 125 -3.95 2.21 -10.46
C LEU A 125 -2.73 3.02 -10.00
N LEU A 126 -2.35 4.05 -10.77
CA LEU A 126 -1.25 4.94 -10.40
C LEU A 126 -1.54 5.72 -9.11
N LYS A 127 -2.74 6.31 -9.00
CA LYS A 127 -3.18 6.99 -7.77
C LYS A 127 -3.17 6.06 -6.56
N HIS A 128 -3.67 4.84 -6.72
CA HIS A 128 -3.65 3.83 -5.65
C HIS A 128 -2.22 3.48 -5.25
N SER A 129 -1.33 3.27 -6.22
CA SER A 129 0.08 2.99 -5.99
C SER A 129 0.80 4.12 -5.24
N LEU A 130 0.58 5.37 -5.66
CA LEU A 130 1.15 6.53 -4.99
C LEU A 130 0.54 6.78 -3.60
N SER A 131 -0.73 6.43 -3.38
CA SER A 131 -1.37 6.50 -2.06
C SER A 131 -0.70 5.56 -1.05
N ILE A 132 -0.25 4.37 -1.49
CA ILE A 132 0.53 3.47 -0.63
C ILE A 132 1.85 4.14 -0.21
N ILE A 133 2.55 4.77 -1.15
CA ILE A 133 3.81 5.47 -0.89
C ILE A 133 3.58 6.67 0.02
N ALA A 134 2.46 7.39 -0.13
CA ALA A 134 2.10 8.58 0.64
C ALA A 134 1.96 8.30 2.15
N VAL A 135 1.56 7.09 2.54
CA VAL A 135 1.55 6.67 3.95
C VAL A 135 2.93 6.81 4.62
N PHE A 136 3.99 6.66 3.84
CA PHE A 136 5.39 6.74 4.30
C PHE A 136 6.06 8.07 3.91
N LYS A 137 5.29 9.15 3.76
CA LYS A 137 5.76 10.48 3.31
C LYS A 137 7.04 10.97 4.01
N LYS A 138 7.16 10.79 5.33
CA LYS A 138 8.35 11.21 6.08
C LYS A 138 9.60 10.48 5.61
N VAL A 139 9.52 9.15 5.44
CA VAL A 139 10.63 8.32 4.97
C VAL A 139 11.00 8.68 3.53
N LEU A 140 9.98 8.84 2.67
CA LEU A 140 10.17 9.29 1.28
C LEU A 140 10.91 10.61 1.23
N LEU A 141 10.47 11.64 1.99
CA LEU A 141 11.10 12.96 1.99
C LEU A 141 12.56 12.90 2.42
N ILE A 142 12.87 12.17 3.50
CA ILE A 142 14.24 12.02 4.00
C ILE A 142 15.13 11.34 2.94
N ARG A 143 14.68 10.17 2.40
CA ARG A 143 15.45 9.45 1.39
C ARG A 143 15.65 10.25 0.11
N SER A 144 14.59 10.94 -0.35
CA SER A 144 14.67 11.80 -1.53
C SER A 144 15.63 12.98 -1.32
N ALA A 145 15.58 13.64 -0.16
CA ALA A 145 16.49 14.74 0.16
C ALA A 145 17.96 14.26 0.17
N ILE A 146 18.24 13.14 0.84
CA ILE A 146 19.57 12.53 0.85
C ILE A 146 20.03 12.21 -0.58
N PHE A 147 19.17 11.54 -1.37
CA PHE A 147 19.48 11.23 -2.77
C PHE A 147 19.78 12.50 -3.58
N LEU A 148 18.95 13.54 -3.49
CA LEU A 148 19.13 14.77 -4.25
C LEU A 148 20.44 15.50 -3.89
N ILE A 149 20.80 15.54 -2.59
CA ILE A 149 22.08 16.14 -2.16
C ILE A 149 23.26 15.39 -2.76
N PHE A 150 23.32 14.07 -2.60
CA PHE A 150 24.41 13.27 -3.16
C PHE A 150 24.40 13.31 -4.68
N TYR A 151 23.24 13.23 -5.31
CA TYR A 151 23.14 13.27 -6.76
C TYR A 151 23.66 14.57 -7.33
N LEU A 152 23.27 15.73 -6.79
CA LEU A 152 23.79 17.03 -7.21
C LEU A 152 25.30 17.14 -7.00
N PHE A 153 25.82 16.65 -5.88
CA PHE A 153 27.25 16.66 -5.61
C PHE A 153 28.05 15.93 -6.71
N PHE A 154 27.54 14.78 -7.18
CA PHE A 154 28.22 14.00 -8.21
C PHE A 154 28.06 14.55 -9.63
N ILE A 155 26.96 15.25 -9.95
CA ILE A 155 26.71 15.74 -11.32
C ILE A 155 27.14 17.18 -11.55
N ILE A 156 27.53 17.94 -10.50
CA ILE A 156 27.76 19.38 -10.58
C ILE A 156 28.82 19.75 -11.63
N GLU A 157 29.82 18.90 -11.80
CA GLU A 157 30.91 19.11 -12.78
C GLU A 157 30.52 18.69 -14.21
N TYR A 158 29.45 17.87 -14.38
CA TYR A 158 29.04 17.27 -15.66
C TYR A 158 27.58 17.62 -15.99
N LEU A 159 27.10 18.79 -15.55
CA LEU A 159 25.70 19.21 -15.71
C LEU A 159 25.29 19.17 -17.20
N SER A 160 24.34 18.33 -17.51
CA SER A 160 23.65 18.27 -18.81
C SER A 160 22.13 18.11 -18.58
N VAL A 161 21.33 18.44 -19.61
CA VAL A 161 19.87 18.32 -19.55
C VAL A 161 19.44 16.87 -19.21
N ILE A 162 20.16 15.87 -19.74
CA ILE A 162 19.86 14.46 -19.49
C ILE A 162 20.09 14.10 -18.01
N MET A 163 21.15 14.63 -17.40
CA MET A 163 21.45 14.39 -15.98
C MET A 163 20.46 15.08 -15.03
N LEU A 164 19.72 16.08 -15.49
CA LEU A 164 18.67 16.69 -14.68
C LEU A 164 17.36 15.85 -14.63
N ILE A 165 17.16 14.88 -15.54
CA ILE A 165 15.95 14.07 -15.59
C ILE A 165 15.69 13.32 -14.27
N PRO A 166 16.64 12.56 -13.66
CA PRO A 166 16.41 11.90 -12.38
C PRO A 166 16.12 12.88 -11.25
N PHE A 167 16.76 14.05 -11.25
CA PHE A 167 16.51 15.09 -10.26
C PHE A 167 15.06 15.58 -10.30
N PHE A 168 14.57 15.97 -11.46
CA PHE A 168 13.19 16.41 -11.64
C PHE A 168 12.17 15.29 -11.37
N PHE A 169 12.50 14.05 -11.77
CA PHE A 169 11.64 12.90 -11.47
C PHE A 169 11.42 12.75 -9.96
N VAL A 170 12.47 12.82 -9.15
CA VAL A 170 12.35 12.72 -7.68
C VAL A 170 11.56 13.89 -7.11
N LEU A 171 11.78 15.12 -7.59
CA LEU A 171 11.00 16.29 -7.16
C LEU A 171 9.51 16.12 -7.47
N VAL A 172 9.16 15.70 -8.68
CA VAL A 172 7.77 15.46 -9.08
C VAL A 172 7.15 14.38 -8.20
N MET A 173 7.87 13.28 -7.92
CA MET A 173 7.40 12.23 -7.00
C MET A 173 7.15 12.78 -5.60
N MET A 174 8.03 13.62 -5.06
CA MET A 174 7.82 14.26 -3.75
C MET A 174 6.54 15.11 -3.74
N ILE A 175 6.33 15.94 -4.77
CA ILE A 175 5.14 16.80 -4.88
C ILE A 175 3.86 15.96 -4.97
N LEU A 176 3.82 14.95 -5.84
CA LEU A 176 2.66 14.06 -6.00
C LEU A 176 2.31 13.32 -4.70
N VAL A 177 3.32 12.81 -4.00
CA VAL A 177 3.11 12.11 -2.74
C VAL A 177 2.62 13.07 -1.65
N LEU A 178 3.15 14.29 -1.58
CA LEU A 178 2.67 15.31 -0.62
C LEU A 178 1.22 15.71 -0.91
N GLN A 179 0.83 15.86 -2.18
CA GLN A 179 -0.56 16.14 -2.57
C GLN A 179 -1.50 15.00 -2.17
N LEU A 180 -1.09 13.74 -2.40
CA LEU A 180 -1.89 12.58 -2.03
C LEU A 180 -1.98 12.36 -0.51
N SER A 181 -0.94 12.74 0.23
CA SER A 181 -0.95 12.63 1.69
C SER A 181 -1.95 13.57 2.38
N ARG A 182 -2.44 14.60 1.67
CA ARG A 182 -3.52 15.48 2.17
C ARG A 182 -4.87 14.78 2.30
N ARG A 183 -5.02 13.56 1.76
CA ARG A 183 -6.22 12.73 1.94
C ARG A 183 -6.33 12.14 3.35
N GLU A 184 -5.27 12.19 4.13
CA GLU A 184 -5.29 11.84 5.55
C GLU A 184 -6.03 12.95 6.31
N ASN A 185 -7.35 12.81 6.43
CA ASN A 185 -8.19 13.81 7.09
C ASN A 185 -8.35 13.46 8.57
N ILE A 186 -7.56 14.12 9.43
CA ILE A 186 -7.56 13.89 10.88
C ILE A 186 -8.89 14.37 11.50
N SER A 187 -9.48 15.45 10.99
CA SER A 187 -10.75 15.97 11.53
C SER A 187 -11.92 15.01 11.27
N GLU A 188 -12.01 14.45 10.06
CA GLU A 188 -13.02 13.43 9.76
C GLU A 188 -12.78 12.13 10.56
N LEU A 189 -11.53 11.74 10.75
CA LEU A 189 -11.20 10.60 11.60
C LEU A 189 -11.71 10.82 13.03
N ASN A 190 -11.40 11.97 13.64
CA ASN A 190 -11.84 12.28 15.00
C ASN A 190 -13.37 12.29 15.09
N ASN A 191 -14.07 12.94 14.16
CA ASN A 191 -15.53 12.95 14.11
C ASN A 191 -16.13 11.54 13.98
N SER A 192 -15.45 10.62 13.26
CA SER A 192 -15.91 9.23 13.11
C SER A 192 -15.66 8.36 14.35
N LEU A 193 -14.78 8.77 15.25
CA LEU A 193 -14.49 8.08 16.50
C LEU A 193 -15.38 8.54 17.66
N GLU A 194 -15.95 9.76 17.55
CA GLU A 194 -16.85 10.35 18.55
C GLU A 194 -18.32 9.89 18.41
N ASN A 195 -18.71 9.35 17.22
CA ASN A 195 -20.02 8.80 16.93
C ASN A 195 -20.05 7.25 17.07
#